data_1e289381cac8c38e2ada850233a88b96
#
_entry.id   1e289381cac8c38e2ada850233a88b96
#
_cell.length_a   1.000
_cell.length_b   1.000
_cell.length_c   1.000
_cell.angle_alpha   90.00
_cell.angle_beta   90.00
_cell.angle_gamma   90.00
#
_symmetry.space_group_name_H-M   'P 1'
#
loop_
_entity.id
_entity.type
_entity.pdbx_description
1 polymer ?
#
loop_
_entity_poly.entity_id
_entity_poly.type
_entity_poly.pdbx_seq_one_letter_code
_entity_poly.pdbx_strand_id
1 'polypeptide(L)'
;MRGNKSEKMTKILKRIFIVNDNEILTVMLEDYLNQKNRYTVQSFATGEECLAQLHQNPDAIILDFNLDSIEPNAMNGLEILKQVKKEHRGIQVIMYSSQKQYGKALQTIGEGAIEYIIKDNDTFTKIDTILRSL
;
A
#
# COMPACT_ATOMS: atom_id res chain seq x y z
N MET A 1 9.88 -32.95 -16.00
CA MET A 1 9.72 -31.98 -15.89
C MET A 1 9.90 -31.60 -15.66
N ARG A 2 9.86 -31.71 -15.63
CA ARG A 2 9.83 -30.74 -15.47
C ARG A 2 9.90 -29.91 -15.03
N GLY A 3 9.89 -30.24 -14.91
CA GLY A 3 9.74 -28.98 -14.56
C GLY A 3 9.75 -28.58 -14.20
N ASN A 4 9.80 -28.63 -14.31
CA ASN A 4 9.61 -27.70 -14.13
C ASN A 4 9.50 -27.24 -13.79
N LYS A 5 9.48 -27.42 -13.82
CA LYS A 5 9.18 -26.59 -13.62
C LYS A 5 9.13 -25.88 -13.22
N SER A 6 9.27 -26.11 -13.07
CA SER A 6 9.04 -25.11 -12.77
C SER A 6 9.07 -24.60 -12.75
N GLU A 7 8.95 -24.78 -12.82
CA GLU A 7 8.73 -23.97 -12.88
C GLU A 7 8.64 -23.30 -12.78
N LYS A 8 9.27 -23.89 -12.96
CA LYS A 8 8.99 -23.39 -12.93
C LYS A 8 8.36 -22.73 -12.77
N MET A 9 8.26 -23.27 -12.63
CA MET A 9 7.35 -22.30 -12.57
C MET A 9 7.69 -20.99 -12.04
N THR A 10 7.75 -20.15 -12.84
CA THR A 10 8.07 -18.82 -12.39
C THR A 10 6.90 -18.25 -11.63
N LYS A 11 7.11 -17.98 -10.38
CA LYS A 11 6.11 -17.35 -9.55
C LYS A 11 6.09 -15.86 -9.81
N ILE A 12 4.96 -15.34 -10.29
CA ILE A 12 4.78 -13.90 -10.47
C ILE A 12 4.38 -13.30 -9.14
N LEU A 13 5.25 -12.44 -8.60
CA LEU A 13 4.99 -11.77 -7.34
C LEU A 13 4.22 -10.49 -7.58
N LYS A 14 3.29 -10.19 -6.69
CA LYS A 14 2.60 -8.90 -6.70
C LYS A 14 3.56 -7.81 -6.23
N ARG A 15 3.55 -6.69 -6.92
CA ARG A 15 4.37 -5.53 -6.55
C ARG A 15 3.55 -4.63 -5.63
N ILE A 16 4.07 -4.39 -4.45
CA ILE A 16 3.38 -3.64 -3.40
C ILE A 16 4.23 -2.43 -3.03
N PHE A 17 3.62 -1.24 -3.05
CA PHE A 17 4.23 -0.02 -2.53
C PHE A 17 3.67 0.25 -1.15
N ILE A 18 4.54 0.68 -0.24
CA ILE A 18 4.15 1.12 1.10
C ILE A 18 4.51 2.60 1.20
N VAL A 19 3.55 3.42 1.58
CA VAL A 19 3.77 4.86 1.77
C VAL A 19 3.42 5.22 3.20
N ASN A 20 4.44 5.52 3.99
CA ASN A 20 4.29 5.80 5.41
C ASN A 20 5.48 6.61 5.88
N ASP A 21 5.26 7.66 6.64
CA ASP A 21 6.34 8.48 7.18
C ASP A 21 6.88 7.95 8.52
N ASN A 22 6.30 6.90 9.08
CA ASN A 22 6.80 6.23 10.28
C ASN A 22 7.74 5.10 9.87
N GLU A 23 9.03 5.31 10.08
CA GLU A 23 10.07 4.38 9.63
C GLU A 23 9.96 3.01 10.31
N ILE A 24 9.71 2.99 11.61
CA ILE A 24 9.62 1.73 12.36
C ILE A 24 8.46 0.88 11.85
N LEU A 25 7.30 1.48 11.69
CA LEU A 25 6.12 0.78 11.20
C LEU A 25 6.35 0.27 9.77
N THR A 26 7.01 1.07 8.93
CA THR A 26 7.35 0.68 7.56
C THR A 26 8.23 -0.57 7.54
N VAL A 27 9.30 -0.58 8.35
CA VAL A 27 10.21 -1.72 8.42
C VAL A 27 9.47 -2.97 8.89
N MET A 28 8.61 -2.83 9.89
CA MET A 28 7.83 -3.96 10.41
C MET A 28 6.89 -4.53 9.35
N LEU A 29 6.22 -3.68 8.60
CA LEU A 29 5.31 -4.11 7.56
C LEU A 29 6.06 -4.75 6.38
N GLU A 30 7.19 -4.15 5.97
CA GLU A 30 8.05 -4.74 4.94
C GLU A 30 8.47 -6.16 5.33
N ASP A 31 8.96 -6.32 6.56
CA ASP A 31 9.41 -7.63 7.04
C ASP A 31 8.27 -8.64 7.04
N TYR A 32 7.11 -8.23 7.54
CA TYR A 32 5.94 -9.10 7.57
C TYR A 32 5.55 -9.57 6.17
N LEU A 33 5.48 -8.66 5.21
CA LEU A 33 5.08 -9.00 3.84
C LEU A 33 6.15 -9.81 3.12
N ASN A 34 7.42 -9.50 3.35
CA ASN A 34 8.53 -10.24 2.73
C ASN A 34 8.54 -11.71 3.16
N GLN A 35 8.13 -12.01 4.38
CA GLN A 35 8.08 -13.38 4.88
C GLN A 35 7.02 -14.24 4.18
N LYS A 36 6.07 -13.62 3.50
CA LYS A 36 4.99 -14.35 2.81
C LYS A 36 5.43 -14.94 1.48
N ASN A 37 6.53 -14.48 0.91
CA ASN A 37 7.06 -14.94 -0.38
C ASN A 37 6.04 -14.80 -1.52
N ARG A 38 5.18 -13.78 -1.43
CA ARG A 38 4.15 -13.49 -2.44
C ARG A 38 4.29 -12.09 -3.02
N TYR A 39 5.17 -11.27 -2.46
CA TYR A 39 5.22 -9.84 -2.78
C TYR A 39 6.62 -9.37 -3.08
N THR A 40 6.72 -8.40 -4.00
CA THR A 40 7.90 -7.54 -4.13
C THR A 40 7.50 -6.21 -3.50
N VAL A 41 8.22 -5.78 -2.48
CA VAL A 41 7.82 -4.63 -1.65
C VAL A 41 8.81 -3.48 -1.80
N GLN A 42 8.30 -2.27 -1.99
CA GLN A 42 9.10 -1.05 -2.01
C GLN A 42 8.40 0.00 -1.17
N SER A 43 9.16 0.72 -0.36
CA SER A 43 8.60 1.69 0.59
C SER A 43 9.04 3.10 0.29
N PHE A 44 8.19 4.07 0.61
CA PHE A 44 8.43 5.49 0.43
C PHE A 44 8.02 6.24 1.68
N ALA A 45 8.81 7.22 2.08
CA ALA A 45 8.52 8.06 3.24
C ALA A 45 7.48 9.14 2.94
N THR A 46 7.35 9.53 1.66
CA THR A 46 6.38 10.54 1.23
C THR A 46 5.58 10.04 0.04
N GLY A 47 4.40 10.61 -0.14
CA GLY A 47 3.58 10.30 -1.31
C GLY A 47 4.21 10.78 -2.60
N GLU A 48 4.92 11.91 -2.55
CA GLU A 48 5.59 12.46 -3.73
C GLU A 48 6.62 11.47 -4.29
N GLU A 49 7.39 10.83 -3.41
CA GLU A 49 8.33 9.80 -3.82
C GLU A 49 7.62 8.61 -4.48
N CYS A 50 6.49 8.21 -3.92
CA CYS A 50 5.68 7.14 -4.48
C CYS A 50 5.15 7.51 -5.87
N LEU A 51 4.61 8.71 -6.02
CA LEU A 51 4.07 9.18 -7.29
C LEU A 51 5.12 9.15 -8.40
N ALA A 52 6.38 9.48 -8.06
CA ALA A 52 7.48 9.45 -9.01
C ALA A 52 7.81 8.03 -9.50
N GLN A 53 7.33 7.00 -8.83
CA GLN A 53 7.63 5.61 -9.16
C GLN A 53 6.42 4.82 -9.66
N LEU A 54 5.29 5.48 -9.93
CA LEU A 54 4.08 4.79 -10.41
C LEU A 54 4.29 4.08 -11.74
N HIS A 55 5.27 4.50 -12.53
CA HIS A 55 5.62 3.83 -13.79
C HIS A 55 6.04 2.38 -13.60
N GLN A 56 6.39 1.97 -12.38
CA GLN A 56 6.71 0.57 -12.06
C GLN A 56 5.44 -0.30 -12.00
N ASN A 57 4.26 0.29 -12.10
CA ASN A 57 2.98 -0.41 -12.11
C ASN A 57 2.76 -1.31 -10.90
N PRO A 58 2.75 -0.75 -9.68
CA PRO A 58 2.44 -1.58 -8.52
C PRO A 58 1.02 -2.12 -8.61
N ASP A 59 0.82 -3.33 -8.11
CA ASP A 59 -0.52 -3.93 -8.04
C ASP A 59 -1.35 -3.26 -6.97
N ALA A 60 -0.70 -2.87 -5.87
CA ALA A 60 -1.37 -2.20 -4.76
C ALA A 60 -0.43 -1.22 -4.06
N ILE A 61 -1.02 -0.20 -3.46
CA ILE A 61 -0.33 0.77 -2.61
C ILE A 61 -1.00 0.71 -1.23
N ILE A 62 -0.19 0.49 -0.20
CA ILE A 62 -0.62 0.59 1.19
C ILE A 62 -0.25 2.00 1.64
N LEU A 63 -1.24 2.84 1.84
CA LEU A 63 -1.07 4.28 1.94
C LEU A 63 -1.55 4.79 3.29
N ASP A 64 -0.62 5.37 4.06
CA ASP A 64 -0.96 6.02 5.32
C ASP A 64 -1.77 7.29 5.03
N PHE A 65 -2.83 7.49 5.79
CA PHE A 65 -3.64 8.69 5.66
C PHE A 65 -2.87 9.95 6.09
N ASN A 66 -2.03 9.83 7.13
CA ASN A 66 -1.32 10.98 7.70
C ASN A 66 0.15 10.98 7.28
N LEU A 67 0.46 11.68 6.19
CA LEU A 67 1.80 11.75 5.61
C LEU A 67 2.49 13.10 5.85
N ASP A 68 1.85 14.00 6.58
CA ASP A 68 2.37 15.35 6.83
C ASP A 68 2.82 15.55 8.28
N SER A 69 2.99 14.47 9.03
CA SER A 69 3.40 14.56 10.44
C SER A 69 4.88 14.95 10.61
N ILE A 70 5.73 14.56 9.65
CA ILE A 70 7.17 14.89 9.67
C ILE A 70 7.45 16.07 8.74
N GLU A 71 6.87 16.06 7.54
CA GLU A 71 7.00 17.11 6.54
C GLU A 71 5.67 17.84 6.38
N PRO A 72 5.44 18.97 7.06
CA PRO A 72 4.12 19.63 7.04
C PRO A 72 3.61 20.03 5.66
N ASN A 73 4.52 20.26 4.70
CA ASN A 73 4.15 20.64 3.34
C ASN A 73 3.98 19.44 2.41
N ALA A 74 4.20 18.22 2.89
CA ALA A 74 4.00 17.02 2.10
C ALA A 74 2.51 16.79 1.85
N MET A 75 2.19 16.18 0.72
CA MET A 75 0.82 15.79 0.41
C MET A 75 0.36 14.74 1.42
N ASN A 76 -0.89 14.87 1.88
CA ASN A 76 -1.47 13.86 2.76
C ASN A 76 -1.98 12.65 1.95
N GLY A 77 -2.39 11.60 2.67
CA GLY A 77 -2.81 10.36 2.03
C GLY A 77 -4.00 10.52 1.08
N LEU A 78 -4.96 11.37 1.41
CA LEU A 78 -6.11 11.59 0.55
C LEU A 78 -5.71 12.25 -0.77
N GLU A 79 -4.83 13.23 -0.72
CA GLU A 79 -4.33 13.90 -1.92
C GLU A 79 -3.56 12.92 -2.82
N ILE A 80 -2.75 12.05 -2.22
CA ILE A 80 -2.02 11.02 -2.95
C ILE A 80 -2.97 10.02 -3.60
N LEU A 81 -3.99 9.58 -2.86
CA LEU A 81 -5.00 8.67 -3.39
C LEU A 81 -5.68 9.26 -4.64
N LYS A 82 -6.08 10.52 -4.56
CA LYS A 82 -6.71 11.19 -5.70
C LYS A 82 -5.80 11.22 -6.90
N GLN A 83 -4.51 11.52 -6.69
CA GLN A 83 -3.54 11.61 -7.77
C GLN A 83 -3.29 10.24 -8.40
N VAL A 84 -3.15 9.19 -7.58
CA VAL A 84 -2.98 7.82 -8.07
C VAL A 84 -4.17 7.41 -8.94
N LYS A 85 -5.39 7.64 -8.46
CA LYS A 85 -6.59 7.22 -9.18
C LYS A 85 -6.81 8.04 -10.46
N LYS A 86 -6.36 9.28 -10.48
CA LYS A 86 -6.43 10.11 -11.67
C LYS A 86 -5.51 9.58 -12.79
N GLU A 87 -4.31 9.13 -12.43
CA GLU A 87 -3.29 8.74 -13.39
C GLU A 87 -3.27 7.24 -13.67
N HIS A 88 -3.62 6.41 -12.67
CA HIS A 88 -3.51 4.96 -12.76
C HIS A 88 -4.67 4.28 -12.04
N ARG A 89 -5.82 4.25 -12.69
CA ARG A 89 -7.05 3.71 -12.07
C ARG A 89 -6.95 2.25 -11.67
N GLY A 90 -6.11 1.48 -12.34
CA GLY A 90 -5.97 0.05 -12.08
C GLY A 90 -5.18 -0.29 -10.83
N ILE A 91 -4.45 0.67 -10.26
CA ILE A 91 -3.69 0.44 -9.02
C ILE A 91 -4.67 0.41 -7.86
N GLN A 92 -4.65 -0.67 -7.09
CA GLN A 92 -5.50 -0.79 -5.91
C GLN A 92 -4.85 -0.05 -4.74
N VAL A 93 -5.65 0.70 -3.99
CA VAL A 93 -5.13 1.48 -2.85
C VAL A 93 -5.84 1.04 -1.58
N ILE A 94 -5.03 0.65 -0.59
CA ILE A 94 -5.49 0.34 0.75
C ILE A 94 -5.05 1.50 1.64
N MET A 95 -6.01 2.21 2.21
CA MET A 95 -5.72 3.28 3.16
C MET A 95 -5.63 2.70 4.56
N TYR A 96 -4.71 3.24 5.37
CA TYR A 96 -4.71 2.90 6.78
C TYR A 96 -4.35 4.12 7.64
N SER A 97 -4.84 4.11 8.87
CA SER A 97 -4.71 5.27 9.74
C SER A 97 -4.80 4.84 11.20
N SER A 98 -4.12 5.57 12.07
CA SER A 98 -4.25 5.38 13.51
C SER A 98 -5.56 5.97 14.05
N GLN A 99 -6.30 6.71 13.23
CA GLN A 99 -7.50 7.42 13.68
C GLN A 99 -8.78 6.76 13.17
N LYS A 100 -9.71 6.59 14.10
CA LYS A 100 -11.01 6.02 13.83
C LYS A 100 -11.96 7.14 13.39
N GLN A 101 -11.88 7.51 12.11
CA GLN A 101 -12.66 8.63 11.58
C GLN A 101 -13.51 8.14 10.40
N TYR A 102 -14.78 7.88 10.69
CA TYR A 102 -15.70 7.33 9.69
C TYR A 102 -15.91 8.26 8.49
N GLY A 103 -15.94 9.56 8.72
CA GLY A 103 -16.08 10.52 7.63
C GLY A 103 -14.92 10.45 6.65
N LYS A 104 -13.69 10.34 7.17
CA LYS A 104 -12.49 10.20 6.34
C LYS A 104 -12.47 8.86 5.63
N ALA A 105 -12.88 7.79 6.31
CA ALA A 105 -12.98 6.46 5.69
C ALA A 105 -13.93 6.50 4.50
N LEU A 106 -15.12 7.05 4.67
CA LEU A 106 -16.11 7.18 3.58
C LEU A 106 -15.55 8.02 2.43
N GLN A 107 -14.83 9.08 2.74
CA GLN A 107 -14.24 9.94 1.72
C GLN A 107 -13.19 9.19 0.91
N THR A 108 -12.30 8.43 1.56
CA THR A 108 -11.27 7.69 0.84
C THR A 108 -11.86 6.57 -0.03
N ILE A 109 -12.88 5.88 0.46
CA ILE A 109 -13.58 4.87 -0.34
C ILE A 109 -14.25 5.54 -1.55
N GLY A 110 -14.89 6.69 -1.34
CA GLY A 110 -15.51 7.45 -2.43
C GLY A 110 -14.50 7.92 -3.48
N GLU A 111 -13.24 8.12 -3.11
CA GLU A 111 -12.17 8.51 -4.02
C GLU A 111 -11.42 7.31 -4.62
N GLY A 112 -11.88 6.10 -4.34
CA GLY A 112 -11.38 4.89 -5.00
C GLY A 112 -10.50 3.96 -4.20
N ALA A 113 -10.30 4.19 -2.90
CA ALA A 113 -9.62 3.22 -2.05
C ALA A 113 -10.51 1.97 -1.93
N ILE A 114 -9.89 0.80 -1.96
CA ILE A 114 -10.64 -0.45 -1.83
C ILE A 114 -10.95 -0.77 -0.36
N GLU A 115 -10.17 -0.21 0.56
CA GLU A 115 -10.33 -0.47 1.98
C GLU A 115 -9.73 0.66 2.79
N TYR A 116 -10.26 0.88 3.99
CA TYR A 116 -9.71 1.79 4.98
C TYR A 116 -9.54 1.01 6.28
N ILE A 117 -8.30 0.83 6.72
CA ILE A 117 -7.97 0.00 7.89
C ILE A 117 -7.52 0.89 9.04
N ILE A 118 -8.05 0.64 10.23
CA ILE A 118 -7.58 1.27 11.45
C ILE A 118 -6.36 0.50 11.95
N LYS A 119 -5.28 1.19 12.28
CA LYS A 119 -4.06 0.58 12.81
C LYS A 119 -4.34 -0.03 14.18
N ASP A 120 -4.23 -1.34 14.29
CA ASP A 120 -4.39 -2.09 15.52
C ASP A 120 -3.48 -3.34 15.45
N ASN A 121 -3.68 -4.30 16.36
CA ASN A 121 -2.85 -5.50 16.41
C ASN A 121 -3.05 -6.42 15.19
N ASP A 122 -4.16 -6.27 14.48
CA ASP A 122 -4.52 -7.14 13.35
C ASP A 122 -4.27 -6.48 11.99
N THR A 123 -3.69 -5.28 11.97
CA THR A 123 -3.53 -4.50 10.74
C THR A 123 -2.78 -5.27 9.66
N PHE A 124 -1.65 -5.87 10.01
CA PHE A 124 -0.81 -6.56 9.02
C PHE A 124 -1.53 -7.79 8.45
N THR A 125 -2.21 -8.55 9.30
CA THR A 125 -2.98 -9.70 8.86
C THR A 125 -4.11 -9.29 7.92
N LYS A 126 -4.81 -8.20 8.24
CA LYS A 126 -5.86 -7.66 7.39
C LYS A 126 -5.32 -7.23 6.03
N ILE A 127 -4.19 -6.54 6.02
CA ILE A 127 -3.53 -6.12 4.78
C ILE A 127 -3.20 -7.34 3.91
N ASP A 128 -2.57 -8.35 4.48
CA ASP A 128 -2.21 -9.55 3.73
C ASP A 128 -3.45 -10.25 3.17
N THR A 129 -4.53 -10.33 3.95
CA THR A 129 -5.78 -10.94 3.50
C THR A 129 -6.34 -10.20 2.29
N ILE A 130 -6.34 -8.88 2.32
CA ILE A 130 -6.82 -8.07 1.19
C ILE A 130 -5.92 -8.26 -0.03
N LEU A 131 -4.59 -8.20 0.16
CA LEU A 131 -3.65 -8.37 -0.94
C LEU A 131 -3.80 -9.72 -1.63
N ARG A 132 -4.09 -10.79 -0.88
CA ARG A 132 -4.27 -12.11 -1.46
C ARG A 132 -5.53 -12.21 -2.31
N SER A 133 -6.50 -11.34 -2.09
CA SER A 133 -7.75 -11.35 -2.85
C SER A 133 -7.68 -10.54 -4.15
N LEU A 134 -6.59 -9.83 -4.39
CA LEU A 134 -6.45 -8.99 -5.57
C LEU A 134 -6.06 -9.77 -6.81
#